data_70e33e7d61cf57c4d4dad86aed62a3fd
#
_entry.id   70e33e7d61cf57c4d4dad86aed62a3fd
#
_cell.length_a   1.000
_cell.length_b   1.000
_cell.length_c   1.000
_cell.angle_alpha   90.00
_cell.angle_beta   90.00
_cell.angle_gamma   90.00
#
_symmetry.space_group_name_H-M   'P 1'
#
loop_
_entity.id
_entity.type
_entity.pdbx_description
1 polymer ?
#
loop_
_entity_poly.entity_id
_entity_poly.type
_entity_poly.pdbx_seq_one_letter_code
_entity_poly.pdbx_strand_id
1 'polypeptide(L)'
;MLEIKILAILSLIYISLFSVVTIINILKPDNIIQNSLHNKFNLNLKNTLFFCFILSFIGTIGSLYLSEIRNLEPCKLCWFERIFLFPLVLIFFITWLKKDQNGIIISIPFILIGSLISLYHYFQQVFPSAESCEIVNCSSPYIWELGFISIPLMAFFNFFGLSLILVNHKVVSMKEKN
;
A
#
# COMPACT_ATOMS: atom_id res chain seq x y z
N MET A 1 22.02 1.93 -4.17
CA MET A 1 21.80 0.82 -3.21
C MET A 1 21.31 1.32 -1.84
N LEU A 2 21.94 2.31 -1.21
CA LEU A 2 21.50 2.82 0.11
C LEU A 2 20.05 3.32 0.11
N GLU A 3 19.63 4.04 -0.92
CA GLU A 3 18.27 4.60 -1.07
C GLU A 3 17.18 3.53 -1.07
N ILE A 4 17.44 2.42 -1.76
CA ILE A 4 16.48 1.30 -1.85
C ILE A 4 16.36 0.58 -0.50
N LYS A 5 17.49 0.41 0.22
CA LYS A 5 17.46 -0.12 1.59
C LYS A 5 16.65 0.75 2.53
N ILE A 6 16.79 2.07 2.43
CA ILE A 6 16.01 3.02 3.21
C ILE A 6 14.52 2.86 2.90
N LEU A 7 14.13 2.81 1.62
CA LEU A 7 12.74 2.60 1.22
C LEU A 7 12.18 1.27 1.73
N ALA A 8 12.97 0.19 1.65
CA ALA A 8 12.59 -1.13 2.16
C ALA A 8 12.37 -1.10 3.69
N ILE A 9 13.29 -0.51 4.45
CA ILE A 9 13.17 -0.39 5.90
C ILE A 9 11.97 0.49 6.28
N LEU A 10 11.77 1.62 5.60
CA LEU A 10 10.62 2.50 5.85
C LEU A 10 9.29 1.78 5.58
N SER A 11 9.21 0.95 4.52
CA SER A 11 8.01 0.17 4.22
C SER A 11 7.70 -0.84 5.32
N LEU A 12 8.72 -1.52 5.89
CA LEU A 12 8.54 -2.45 7.01
C LEU A 12 8.10 -1.75 8.29
N ILE A 13 8.74 -0.64 8.63
CA ILE A 13 8.37 0.15 9.83
C ILE A 13 6.92 0.62 9.69
N TYR A 14 6.58 1.18 8.54
CA TYR A 14 5.24 1.66 8.25
C TYR A 14 4.20 0.53 8.41
N ILE A 15 4.39 -0.63 7.76
CA ILE A 15 3.43 -1.73 7.80
C ILE A 15 3.28 -2.32 9.21
N SER A 16 4.39 -2.44 9.96
CA SER A 16 4.36 -2.96 11.34
C SER A 16 3.59 -2.02 12.27
N LEU A 17 3.83 -0.72 12.20
CA LEU A 17 3.11 0.27 13.01
C LEU A 17 1.61 0.28 12.71
N PHE A 18 1.23 0.30 11.42
CA PHE A 18 -0.18 0.30 11.04
C PHE A 18 -0.88 -1.01 11.38
N SER A 19 -0.22 -2.15 11.23
CA SER A 19 -0.78 -3.46 11.63
C SER A 19 -1.06 -3.50 13.14
N VAL A 20 -0.10 -3.07 13.96
CA VAL A 20 -0.26 -3.02 15.42
C VAL A 20 -1.41 -2.10 15.82
N VAL A 21 -1.50 -0.90 15.25
CA VAL A 21 -2.60 0.05 15.52
C VAL A 21 -3.95 -0.56 15.14
N THR A 22 -4.02 -1.21 13.97
CA THR A 22 -5.28 -1.83 13.50
C THR A 22 -5.69 -2.98 14.40
N ILE A 23 -4.76 -3.85 14.80
CA ILE A 23 -5.03 -4.97 15.70
C ILE A 23 -5.51 -4.48 17.06
N ILE A 24 -4.86 -3.45 17.63
CA ILE A 24 -5.27 -2.86 18.91
C ILE A 24 -6.69 -2.30 18.81
N ASN A 25 -7.03 -1.61 17.69
CA ASN A 25 -8.36 -1.03 17.48
C ASN A 25 -9.46 -2.09 17.32
N ILE A 26 -9.13 -3.27 16.78
CA ILE A 26 -10.07 -4.38 16.62
C ILE A 26 -10.26 -5.11 17.96
N LEU A 27 -9.17 -5.41 18.69
CA LEU A 27 -9.20 -6.25 19.89
C LEU A 27 -9.66 -5.52 21.15
N LYS A 28 -9.34 -4.24 21.29
CA LYS A 28 -9.67 -3.44 22.49
C LYS A 28 -10.32 -2.10 22.10
N PRO A 29 -11.63 -2.11 21.85
CA PRO A 29 -12.34 -0.91 21.39
C PRO A 29 -12.41 0.25 22.39
N ASP A 30 -12.19 0.03 23.69
CA ASP A 30 -12.44 1.00 24.76
C ASP A 30 -11.17 1.58 25.43
N ASN A 31 -10.02 1.49 24.79
CA ASN A 31 -8.76 1.91 25.42
C ASN A 31 -8.51 3.42 25.35
N ILE A 32 -7.94 3.96 26.45
CA ILE A 32 -7.40 5.33 26.59
C ILE A 32 -6.43 5.68 25.44
N ILE A 33 -5.71 4.69 24.91
CA ILE A 33 -4.81 4.84 23.76
C ILE A 33 -5.59 5.23 22.50
N GLN A 34 -6.78 4.67 22.28
CA GLN A 34 -7.66 5.01 21.16
C GLN A 34 -8.16 6.45 21.27
N ASN A 35 -8.61 6.89 22.45
CA ASN A 35 -9.02 8.27 22.68
C ASN A 35 -7.86 9.25 22.48
N SER A 36 -6.63 8.87 22.89
CA SER A 36 -5.44 9.70 22.69
C SER A 36 -4.99 9.76 21.23
N LEU A 37 -5.01 8.62 20.51
CA LEU A 37 -4.70 8.57 19.07
C LEU A 37 -5.81 9.21 18.22
N HIS A 38 -7.07 9.00 18.57
CA HIS A 38 -8.22 9.62 17.90
C HIS A 38 -8.18 11.14 18.04
N ASN A 39 -7.90 11.66 19.24
CA ASN A 39 -7.75 13.10 19.47
C ASN A 39 -6.49 13.67 18.82
N LYS A 40 -5.41 12.90 18.74
CA LYS A 40 -4.12 13.38 18.21
C LYS A 40 -4.04 13.26 16.67
N PHE A 41 -4.63 12.22 16.07
CA PHE A 41 -4.67 12.02 14.61
C PHE A 41 -5.99 12.43 13.96
N ASN A 42 -7.02 12.75 14.78
CA ASN A 42 -8.33 13.17 14.31
C ASN A 42 -8.76 12.38 13.05
N LEU A 43 -9.01 11.06 13.20
CA LEU A 43 -9.30 10.09 12.12
C LEU A 43 -10.65 10.40 11.44
N ASN A 44 -10.85 11.67 11.16
CA ASN A 44 -11.95 12.17 10.37
C ASN A 44 -11.78 11.67 8.91
N LEU A 45 -12.86 11.48 8.19
CA LEU A 45 -12.88 11.07 6.78
C LEU A 45 -11.85 11.84 5.95
N LYS A 46 -11.73 13.14 6.16
CA LYS A 46 -10.79 14.00 5.43
C LYS A 46 -9.33 13.60 5.65
N ASN A 47 -8.95 13.33 6.90
CA ASN A 47 -7.58 12.94 7.23
C ASN A 47 -7.25 11.53 6.73
N THR A 48 -8.21 10.59 6.83
CA THR A 48 -8.07 9.24 6.28
C THR A 48 -7.80 9.27 4.78
N LEU A 49 -8.62 10.02 4.03
CA LEU A 49 -8.44 10.16 2.58
C LEU A 49 -7.12 10.84 2.22
N PHE A 50 -6.69 11.84 3.01
CA PHE A 50 -5.39 12.48 2.84
C PHE A 50 -4.22 11.51 3.04
N PHE A 51 -4.26 10.67 4.09
CA PHE A 51 -3.23 9.66 4.31
C PHE A 51 -3.21 8.60 3.19
N CYS A 52 -4.39 8.17 2.71
CA CYS A 52 -4.47 7.27 1.57
C CYS A 52 -3.89 7.91 0.29
N PHE A 53 -4.18 9.20 0.06
CA PHE A 53 -3.59 9.96 -1.05
C PHE A 53 -2.06 10.00 -0.95
N ILE A 54 -1.50 10.41 0.19
CA ILE A 54 -0.05 10.50 0.39
C ILE A 54 0.62 9.14 0.19
N LEU A 55 0.04 8.06 0.73
CA LEU A 55 0.61 6.73 0.62
C LEU A 55 0.62 6.22 -0.83
N SER A 56 -0.50 6.36 -1.55
CA SER A 56 -0.57 5.98 -2.96
C SER A 56 0.33 6.86 -3.84
N PHE A 57 0.47 8.16 -3.51
CA PHE A 57 1.35 9.09 -4.21
C PHE A 57 2.83 8.74 -4.02
N ILE A 58 3.26 8.42 -2.80
CA ILE A 58 4.63 7.96 -2.52
C ILE A 58 4.93 6.66 -3.26
N GLY A 59 3.99 5.70 -3.25
CA GLY A 59 4.12 4.45 -4.00
C GLY A 59 4.27 4.67 -5.52
N THR A 60 3.48 5.60 -6.07
CA THR A 60 3.54 5.97 -7.49
C THR A 60 4.88 6.62 -7.84
N ILE A 61 5.33 7.61 -7.06
CA ILE A 61 6.64 8.26 -7.28
C ILE A 61 7.77 7.25 -7.13
N GLY A 62 7.73 6.38 -6.11
CA GLY A 62 8.72 5.32 -5.92
C GLY A 62 8.79 4.38 -7.12
N SER A 63 7.64 3.97 -7.67
CA SER A 63 7.57 3.13 -8.85
C SER A 63 8.15 3.81 -10.11
N LEU A 64 7.84 5.10 -10.30
CA LEU A 64 8.40 5.89 -11.41
C LEU A 64 9.91 6.14 -11.24
N TYR A 65 10.35 6.44 -10.02
CA TYR A 65 11.77 6.60 -9.71
C TYR A 65 12.59 5.37 -10.10
N LEU A 66 12.10 4.18 -9.78
CA LEU A 66 12.77 2.93 -10.11
C LEU A 66 12.86 2.69 -11.62
N SER A 67 11.83 3.02 -12.41
CA SER A 67 11.86 2.84 -13.85
C SER A 67 12.61 3.94 -14.60
N GLU A 68 12.36 5.21 -14.28
CA GLU A 68 12.87 6.34 -15.07
C GLU A 68 14.28 6.78 -14.65
N ILE A 69 14.57 6.73 -13.34
CA ILE A 69 15.86 7.22 -12.83
C ILE A 69 16.84 6.07 -12.65
N ARG A 70 16.36 4.90 -12.16
CA ARG A 70 17.21 3.72 -11.99
C ARG A 70 17.25 2.83 -13.24
N ASN A 71 16.50 3.15 -14.29
CA ASN A 71 16.42 2.41 -15.56
C ASN A 71 16.11 0.90 -15.36
N LEU A 72 15.27 0.58 -14.36
CA LEU A 72 14.80 -0.78 -14.16
C LEU A 72 13.55 -0.98 -15.04
N GLU A 73 13.70 -1.76 -16.09
CA GLU A 73 12.60 -2.04 -17.01
C GLU A 73 11.47 -2.80 -16.30
N PRO A 74 10.24 -2.25 -16.26
CA PRO A 74 9.13 -2.91 -15.59
C PRO A 74 8.67 -4.14 -16.38
N CYS A 75 8.61 -5.30 -15.72
CA CYS A 75 8.02 -6.51 -16.28
C CYS A 75 6.49 -6.38 -16.43
N LYS A 76 5.83 -7.35 -17.06
CA LYS A 76 4.37 -7.33 -17.27
C LYS A 76 3.59 -7.18 -15.94
N LEU A 77 3.96 -7.92 -14.89
CA LEU A 77 3.28 -7.84 -13.61
C LEU A 77 3.49 -6.48 -12.93
N CYS A 78 4.67 -5.85 -13.08
CA CYS A 78 4.91 -4.48 -12.61
C CYS A 78 3.98 -3.47 -13.30
N TRP A 79 3.66 -3.67 -14.59
CA TRP A 79 2.70 -2.83 -15.29
C TRP A 79 1.28 -2.99 -14.73
N PHE A 80 0.86 -4.22 -14.42
CA PHE A 80 -0.43 -4.46 -13.78
C PHE A 80 -0.51 -3.81 -12.40
N GLU A 81 0.53 -3.92 -11.58
CA GLU A 81 0.59 -3.23 -10.28
C GLU A 81 0.40 -1.71 -10.43
N ARG A 82 1.02 -1.08 -11.44
CA ARG A 82 0.85 0.35 -11.75
C ARG A 82 -0.55 0.70 -12.19
N ILE A 83 -1.19 -0.14 -13.03
CA ILE A 83 -2.58 0.07 -13.49
C ILE A 83 -3.54 0.17 -12.29
N PHE A 84 -3.29 -0.58 -11.22
CA PHE A 84 -4.12 -0.52 -10.02
C PHE A 84 -3.68 0.55 -9.02
N LEU A 85 -2.40 0.91 -8.96
CA LEU A 85 -1.88 1.90 -8.01
C LEU A 85 -2.10 3.35 -8.47
N PHE A 86 -1.82 3.66 -9.73
CA PHE A 86 -1.84 5.04 -10.22
C PHE A 86 -3.23 5.70 -10.16
N PRO A 87 -4.33 5.01 -10.54
CA PRO A 87 -5.67 5.59 -10.39
C PRO A 87 -6.04 5.88 -8.94
N LEU A 88 -5.52 5.14 -7.95
CA LEU A 88 -5.80 5.38 -6.53
C LEU A 88 -5.35 6.77 -6.09
N VAL A 89 -4.26 7.30 -6.64
CA VAL A 89 -3.80 8.67 -6.36
C VAL A 89 -4.88 9.68 -6.72
N LEU A 90 -5.45 9.56 -7.93
CA LEU A 90 -6.51 10.47 -8.40
C LEU A 90 -7.82 10.27 -7.63
N ILE A 91 -8.20 9.03 -7.37
CA ILE A 91 -9.41 8.70 -6.61
C ILE A 91 -9.32 9.32 -5.21
N PHE A 92 -8.25 9.10 -4.46
CA PHE A 92 -8.09 9.64 -3.13
C PHE A 92 -7.92 11.17 -3.12
N PHE A 93 -7.23 11.74 -4.09
CA PHE A 93 -7.10 13.19 -4.22
C PHE A 93 -8.47 13.88 -4.44
N ILE A 94 -9.24 13.41 -5.42
CA ILE A 94 -10.54 13.99 -5.74
C ILE A 94 -11.52 13.83 -4.58
N THR A 95 -11.57 12.64 -3.97
CA THR A 95 -12.48 12.37 -2.85
C THR A 95 -12.07 13.10 -1.57
N TRP A 96 -10.77 13.31 -1.34
CA TRP A 96 -10.28 14.17 -0.26
C TRP A 96 -10.74 15.62 -0.42
N LEU A 97 -10.67 16.18 -1.64
CA LEU A 97 -11.14 17.54 -1.93
C LEU A 97 -12.66 17.66 -1.73
N LYS A 98 -13.42 16.66 -2.21
CA LYS A 98 -14.90 16.64 -2.11
C LYS A 98 -15.42 16.17 -0.77
N LYS A 99 -14.59 15.60 0.10
CA LYS A 99 -14.99 14.93 1.36
C LYS A 99 -16.04 13.83 1.13
N ASP A 100 -15.91 13.10 0.02
CA ASP A 100 -16.87 12.10 -0.41
C ASP A 100 -16.46 10.70 0.05
N GLN A 101 -17.38 9.96 0.69
CA GLN A 101 -17.16 8.57 1.10
C GLN A 101 -17.17 7.57 -0.06
N ASN A 102 -17.78 7.92 -1.20
CA ASN A 102 -17.87 7.02 -2.35
C ASN A 102 -16.49 6.63 -2.90
N GLY A 103 -15.48 7.49 -2.74
CA GLY A 103 -14.11 7.17 -3.13
C GLY A 103 -13.53 5.97 -2.40
N ILE A 104 -13.93 5.72 -1.16
CA ILE A 104 -13.53 4.53 -0.42
C ILE A 104 -14.08 3.28 -1.12
N ILE A 105 -15.35 3.29 -1.51
CA ILE A 105 -15.99 2.15 -2.17
C ILE A 105 -15.35 1.87 -3.53
N ILE A 106 -15.08 2.92 -4.31
CA ILE A 106 -14.44 2.83 -5.62
C ILE A 106 -13.00 2.31 -5.50
N SER A 107 -12.27 2.68 -4.44
CA SER A 107 -10.87 2.26 -4.25
C SER A 107 -10.71 0.79 -3.85
N ILE A 108 -11.71 0.17 -3.23
CA ILE A 108 -11.63 -1.21 -2.73
C ILE A 108 -11.22 -2.22 -3.81
N PRO A 109 -11.86 -2.30 -4.99
CA PRO A 109 -11.47 -3.26 -6.01
C PRO A 109 -10.03 -3.06 -6.50
N PHE A 110 -9.56 -1.81 -6.63
CA PHE A 110 -8.19 -1.51 -7.04
C PHE A 110 -7.18 -2.00 -5.99
N ILE A 111 -7.46 -1.79 -4.72
CA ILE A 111 -6.61 -2.23 -3.61
C ILE A 111 -6.56 -3.76 -3.54
N LEU A 112 -7.71 -4.44 -3.64
CA LEU A 112 -7.78 -5.89 -3.56
C LEU A 112 -7.06 -6.57 -4.73
N ILE A 113 -7.36 -6.15 -5.96
CA ILE A 113 -6.75 -6.74 -7.16
C ILE A 113 -5.25 -6.42 -7.18
N GLY A 114 -4.86 -5.17 -6.88
CA GLY A 114 -3.46 -4.77 -6.78
C GLY A 114 -2.68 -5.58 -5.74
N SER A 115 -3.29 -5.84 -4.56
CA SER A 115 -2.69 -6.70 -3.52
C SER A 115 -2.48 -8.14 -4.00
N LEU A 116 -3.47 -8.71 -4.68
CA LEU A 116 -3.38 -10.08 -5.19
C LEU A 116 -2.31 -10.23 -6.27
N ILE A 117 -2.23 -9.25 -7.19
CA ILE A 117 -1.21 -9.24 -8.25
C ILE A 117 0.19 -9.11 -7.66
N SER A 118 0.40 -8.17 -6.72
CA SER A 118 1.72 -7.98 -6.09
C SER A 118 2.15 -9.18 -5.25
N LEU A 119 1.20 -9.83 -4.57
CA LEU A 119 1.47 -11.06 -3.83
C LEU A 119 1.84 -12.21 -4.77
N TYR A 120 1.08 -12.40 -5.86
CA TYR A 120 1.38 -13.39 -6.89
C TYR A 120 2.75 -13.14 -7.52
N HIS A 121 3.06 -11.89 -7.85
CA HIS A 121 4.35 -11.49 -8.40
C HIS A 121 5.51 -11.79 -7.44
N TYR A 122 5.33 -11.53 -6.15
CA TYR A 122 6.30 -11.89 -5.12
C TYR A 122 6.53 -13.41 -5.05
N PHE A 123 5.46 -14.22 -5.08
CA PHE A 123 5.60 -15.68 -5.11
C PHE A 123 6.34 -16.18 -6.36
N GLN A 124 6.14 -15.57 -7.50
CA GLN A 124 6.89 -15.86 -8.73
C GLN A 124 8.40 -15.62 -8.57
N GLN A 125 8.80 -14.63 -7.78
CA GLN A 125 10.21 -14.35 -7.50
C GLN A 125 10.82 -15.31 -6.46
N VAL A 126 10.01 -15.76 -5.49
CA VAL A 126 10.46 -16.73 -4.47
C VAL A 126 10.52 -18.15 -5.03
N PHE A 127 9.58 -18.51 -5.89
CA PHE A 127 9.47 -19.82 -6.53
C PHE A 127 9.48 -19.68 -8.05
N PRO A 128 10.66 -19.41 -8.65
CA PRO A 128 10.74 -19.18 -10.09
C PRO A 128 10.34 -20.44 -10.85
N SER A 129 9.24 -20.36 -11.62
CA SER A 129 8.88 -21.39 -12.58
C SER A 129 9.74 -21.26 -13.84
N ALA A 130 10.23 -22.40 -14.37
CA ALA A 130 11.21 -22.46 -15.45
C ALA A 130 10.74 -21.95 -16.84
N GLU A 131 9.50 -21.45 -16.96
CA GLU A 131 8.88 -21.11 -18.23
C GLU A 131 8.57 -19.61 -18.36
N SER A 132 9.58 -18.80 -18.64
CA SER A 132 9.30 -17.47 -19.21
C SER A 132 10.40 -17.07 -20.19
N CYS A 133 10.14 -17.27 -21.48
CA CYS A 133 10.90 -16.73 -22.61
C CYS A 133 10.62 -15.24 -22.81
N GLU A 134 10.48 -14.44 -21.76
CA GLU A 134 10.26 -13.00 -21.85
C GLU A 134 11.56 -12.23 -21.69
N ILE A 135 11.70 -11.14 -22.46
CA ILE A 135 12.89 -10.26 -22.43
C ILE A 135 13.12 -9.71 -21.02
N VAL A 136 12.04 -9.43 -20.27
CA VAL A 136 12.08 -9.04 -18.86
C VAL A 136 11.30 -10.07 -18.03
N ASN A 137 12.04 -10.95 -17.37
CA ASN A 137 11.44 -12.05 -16.61
C ASN A 137 10.91 -11.55 -15.26
N CYS A 138 9.60 -11.76 -14.99
CA CYS A 138 8.98 -11.43 -13.71
C CYS A 138 9.52 -12.24 -12.53
N SER A 139 10.12 -13.40 -12.78
CA SER A 139 10.68 -14.28 -11.74
C SER A 139 12.09 -13.91 -11.31
N SER A 140 12.80 -13.03 -12.03
CA SER A 140 14.13 -12.56 -11.63
C SER A 140 14.04 -11.22 -10.88
N PRO A 141 14.33 -11.17 -9.57
CA PRO A 141 14.25 -9.94 -8.81
C PRO A 141 15.41 -9.00 -9.17
N TYR A 142 15.11 -7.76 -9.57
CA TYR A 142 16.10 -6.69 -9.73
C TYR A 142 16.74 -6.29 -8.40
N ILE A 143 16.00 -6.44 -7.32
CA ILE A 143 16.36 -6.00 -5.97
C ILE A 143 15.91 -7.08 -5.00
N TRP A 144 16.88 -7.52 -4.17
CA TRP A 144 16.62 -8.48 -3.10
C TRP A 144 17.31 -7.98 -1.83
N GLU A 145 16.63 -7.10 -1.11
CA GLU A 145 17.17 -6.48 0.09
C GLU A 145 16.73 -7.23 1.36
N LEU A 146 17.59 -7.23 2.38
CA LEU A 146 17.36 -7.92 3.65
C LEU A 146 17.06 -9.43 3.52
N GLY A 147 17.36 -10.04 2.36
CA GLY A 147 17.13 -11.46 2.10
C GLY A 147 15.70 -11.85 1.71
N PHE A 148 14.73 -10.92 1.72
CA PHE A 148 13.33 -11.22 1.37
C PHE A 148 12.55 -10.04 0.77
N ILE A 149 13.06 -8.82 0.84
CA ILE A 149 12.34 -7.65 0.33
C ILE A 149 12.66 -7.42 -1.14
N SER A 150 11.61 -7.49 -1.96
CA SER A 150 11.66 -7.19 -3.39
C SER A 150 10.66 -6.07 -3.74
N ILE A 151 10.73 -5.55 -4.97
CA ILE A 151 9.83 -4.49 -5.45
C ILE A 151 8.36 -4.90 -5.34
N PRO A 152 7.93 -6.11 -5.76
CA PRO A 152 6.55 -6.56 -5.59
C PRO A 152 6.10 -6.61 -4.13
N LEU A 153 6.99 -7.01 -3.22
CA LEU A 153 6.64 -7.03 -1.79
C LEU A 153 6.41 -5.62 -1.24
N MET A 154 7.20 -4.63 -1.68
CA MET A 154 6.97 -3.23 -1.32
C MET A 154 5.65 -2.71 -1.89
N ALA A 155 5.29 -3.09 -3.13
CA ALA A 155 4.00 -2.77 -3.72
C ALA A 155 2.84 -3.42 -2.93
N PHE A 156 2.98 -4.69 -2.54
CA PHE A 156 2.03 -5.36 -1.68
C PHE A 156 1.84 -4.63 -0.35
N PHE A 157 2.92 -4.20 0.31
CA PHE A 157 2.83 -3.44 1.56
C PHE A 157 2.11 -2.10 1.37
N ASN A 158 2.26 -1.45 0.21
CA ASN A 158 1.52 -0.22 -0.10
C ASN A 158 0.01 -0.49 -0.18
N PHE A 159 -0.44 -1.47 -0.96
CA PHE A 159 -1.85 -1.84 -1.06
C PHE A 159 -2.42 -2.33 0.27
N PHE A 160 -1.68 -3.17 0.98
CA PHE A 160 -2.09 -3.67 2.30
C PHE A 160 -2.22 -2.55 3.31
N GLY A 161 -1.29 -1.59 3.33
CA GLY A 161 -1.37 -0.40 4.17
C GLY A 161 -2.58 0.47 3.88
N LEU A 162 -2.91 0.67 2.59
CA LEU A 162 -4.15 1.35 2.19
C LEU A 162 -5.38 0.62 2.76
N SER A 163 -5.44 -0.71 2.64
CA SER A 163 -6.55 -1.50 3.19
C SER A 163 -6.68 -1.35 4.70
N LEU A 164 -5.58 -1.36 5.45
CA LEU A 164 -5.58 -1.18 6.90
C LEU A 164 -6.10 0.20 7.32
N ILE A 165 -5.72 1.27 6.61
CA ILE A 165 -6.21 2.62 6.86
C ILE A 165 -7.73 2.69 6.66
N LEU A 166 -8.25 2.11 5.57
CA LEU A 166 -9.69 2.10 5.28
C LEU A 166 -10.50 1.27 6.28
N VAL A 167 -9.97 0.10 6.69
CA VAL A 167 -10.59 -0.74 7.72
C VAL A 167 -10.66 0.01 9.06
N ASN A 168 -9.57 0.65 9.48
CA ASN A 168 -9.54 1.46 10.69
C ASN A 168 -10.60 2.56 10.67
N HIS A 169 -10.71 3.30 9.57
CA HIS A 169 -11.73 4.34 9.41
C HIS A 169 -13.14 3.77 9.54
N LYS A 170 -13.43 2.64 8.90
CA LYS A 170 -14.75 1.99 8.97
C LYS A 170 -15.09 1.54 10.39
N VAL A 171 -14.13 0.91 11.10
CA VAL A 171 -14.33 0.46 12.48
C VAL A 171 -14.64 1.64 13.42
N VAL A 172 -13.89 2.74 13.31
CA VAL A 172 -14.13 3.96 14.12
C VAL A 172 -15.49 4.55 13.80
N SER A 173 -15.82 4.72 12.51
CA SER A 173 -17.11 5.30 12.08
C SER A 173 -18.34 4.48 12.50
N MET A 174 -18.22 3.14 12.57
CA MET A 174 -19.32 2.30 13.09
C MET A 174 -19.56 2.48 14.59
N LYS A 175 -18.50 2.78 15.36
CA LYS A 175 -18.60 3.00 16.80
C LYS A 175 -19.20 4.34 17.17
N GLU A 176 -18.98 5.38 16.37
CA GLU A 176 -19.58 6.70 16.58
C GLU A 176 -21.09 6.70 16.35
N LYS A 177 -21.63 5.67 15.66
CA LYS A 177 -23.07 5.53 15.39
C LYS A 177 -23.85 4.71 16.43
N ASN A 178 -23.16 3.97 17.31
CA ASN A 178 -23.75 3.20 18.42
C ASN A 178 -23.57 3.94 19.75
#